data_a3b79b5613a9acf421081678534d14bb
#
_entry.id   a3b79b5613a9acf421081678534d14bb
#
_cell.length_a   1.000
_cell.length_b   1.000
_cell.length_c   1.000
_cell.angle_alpha   90.00
_cell.angle_beta   90.00
_cell.angle_gamma   90.00
#
_symmetry.space_group_name_H-M   'P 1'
#
loop_
_entity.id
_entity.type
_entity.pdbx_description
1 polymer ?
#
loop_
_entity_poly.entity_id
_entity_poly.type
_entity_poly.pdbx_seq_one_letter_code
_entity_poly.pdbx_strand_id
1 'polypeptide(L)'
;MKRHLRIPLFLLISLLNSLASYASNEMSFHQLGVKTGMSDNYIQAIERDKYGFMWFATRDGLNRYDGYHFKTYTTLRQGAYNNSVEWVAEDAAGNIWIKTPVNYCFYDREMDELDNRTELLLHKIGIFESPRQLFIDDDKNLWCVADNTLYYYIFSDETLYKQSLPGSVNIADMACRNKRCYILMTDGNVINIDWMHKSITKLFHTEIHTTYVPHIYLDFSSQLWVYAPHSADVKCYSLTENNWIDFAARTELSRERTMITTITDDGKGNIWIGTDGRGIFICPYDKEKGKVTRLFKDVDKLYSLPDNHVTYIYKDNRDVIWIGTGKQGVAYSGLNNLIFENHYCPQLEDVSCFYEDGEGKLWLGFDGEGIASYDKDKNTYTYYKSKNKEIPSDLIVCSFHDNKGRVWWGSFGGGAFYYQNGQFTPLKAAENNPVELPQYIRRITQDNAGNLWFATYSQ
;
A
#
# COMPACT_ATOMS: atom_id res chain seq x y z
N MET A 1 -7.31 -29.88 55.05
CA MET A 1 -7.78 -28.57 54.59
C MET A 1 -7.32 -28.36 53.15
N LYS A 2 -8.19 -28.58 52.17
CA LYS A 2 -7.89 -28.30 50.74
C LYS A 2 -8.44 -26.92 50.40
N ARG A 3 -7.55 -25.94 50.18
CA ARG A 3 -7.91 -24.62 49.66
C ARG A 3 -8.13 -24.72 48.17
N HIS A 4 -9.38 -24.62 47.73
CA HIS A 4 -9.73 -24.43 46.33
C HIS A 4 -9.46 -22.97 45.92
N LEU A 5 -8.47 -22.77 45.06
CA LEU A 5 -8.19 -21.48 44.43
C LEU A 5 -9.31 -21.23 43.40
N ARG A 6 -10.27 -20.36 43.74
CA ARG A 6 -11.27 -19.87 42.77
C ARG A 6 -10.64 -18.71 42.02
N ILE A 7 -10.17 -19.00 40.81
CA ILE A 7 -9.82 -17.96 39.85
C ILE A 7 -11.12 -17.26 39.48
N PRO A 8 -11.23 -15.94 39.57
CA PRO A 8 -12.46 -15.25 39.23
C PRO A 8 -12.73 -15.36 37.74
N LEU A 9 -13.92 -15.79 37.40
CA LEU A 9 -14.44 -16.00 36.05
C LEU A 9 -14.22 -14.77 35.15
N PHE A 10 -14.13 -13.57 35.72
CA PHE A 10 -13.85 -12.31 35.05
C PHE A 10 -12.43 -12.23 34.43
N LEU A 11 -11.43 -12.85 35.04
CA LEU A 11 -10.08 -12.91 34.51
C LEU A 11 -9.96 -13.88 33.31
N LEU A 12 -10.75 -14.95 33.33
CA LEU A 12 -10.81 -15.89 32.20
C LEU A 12 -11.51 -15.29 30.96
N ILE A 13 -12.57 -14.49 31.20
CA ILE A 13 -13.31 -13.80 30.13
C ILE A 13 -12.47 -12.67 29.54
N SER A 14 -11.64 -11.96 30.33
CA SER A 14 -10.75 -10.92 29.83
C SER A 14 -9.56 -11.51 29.02
N LEU A 15 -9.06 -12.70 29.39
CA LEU A 15 -8.05 -13.41 28.59
C LEU A 15 -8.64 -14.01 27.30
N LEU A 16 -9.88 -14.49 27.33
CA LEU A 16 -10.57 -14.98 26.11
C LEU A 16 -10.93 -13.85 25.13
N ASN A 17 -11.22 -12.66 25.62
CA ASN A 17 -11.46 -11.50 24.76
C ASN A 17 -10.18 -10.89 24.18
N SER A 18 -9.00 -11.19 24.71
CA SER A 18 -7.71 -10.78 24.15
C SER A 18 -7.20 -11.74 23.05
N LEU A 19 -7.82 -12.91 22.91
CA LEU A 19 -7.54 -13.90 21.85
C LEU A 19 -8.60 -13.88 20.73
N ALA A 20 -9.62 -13.06 20.85
CA ALA A 20 -10.62 -12.91 19.82
C ALA A 20 -10.15 -11.91 18.78
N SER A 21 -9.71 -12.46 17.68
CA SER A 21 -9.79 -11.86 16.35
C SER A 21 -8.81 -10.73 16.02
N TYR A 22 -7.70 -11.09 15.49
CA TYR A 22 -7.10 -10.35 14.40
C TYR A 22 -7.03 -11.25 13.15
N ALA A 23 -8.20 -11.58 12.60
CA ALA A 23 -8.28 -11.75 11.16
C ALA A 23 -8.32 -10.33 10.57
N SER A 24 -7.21 -9.61 10.64
CA SER A 24 -6.99 -8.46 9.78
C SER A 24 -6.70 -9.04 8.40
N ASN A 25 -7.47 -8.64 7.39
CA ASN A 25 -7.00 -8.68 6.00
C ASN A 25 -5.72 -7.84 5.97
N GLU A 26 -4.58 -8.45 6.31
CA GLU A 26 -3.31 -7.75 6.38
C GLU A 26 -2.90 -7.43 4.95
N MET A 27 -2.75 -6.14 4.66
CA MET A 27 -2.25 -5.69 3.37
C MET A 27 -0.84 -6.24 3.16
N SER A 28 -0.64 -6.88 2.02
CA SER A 28 0.67 -7.36 1.60
C SER A 28 1.32 -6.35 0.69
N PHE A 29 2.53 -5.92 1.01
CA PHE A 29 3.28 -4.93 0.25
C PHE A 29 4.36 -5.56 -0.60
N HIS A 30 4.39 -5.19 -1.88
CA HIS A 30 5.52 -5.39 -2.77
C HIS A 30 6.46 -4.20 -2.68
N GLN A 31 7.75 -4.41 -2.90
CA GLN A 31 8.77 -3.36 -2.75
C GLN A 31 9.55 -3.13 -4.05
N LEU A 32 9.77 -1.85 -4.36
CA LEU A 32 10.66 -1.38 -5.42
C LEU A 32 11.68 -0.40 -4.83
N GLY A 33 12.91 -0.42 -5.31
CA GLY A 33 13.96 0.47 -4.80
C GLY A 33 15.25 0.36 -5.61
N VAL A 34 16.36 0.80 -5.06
CA VAL A 34 17.67 0.76 -5.71
C VAL A 34 18.04 -0.65 -6.18
N LYS A 35 17.69 -1.68 -5.42
CA LYS A 35 17.93 -3.08 -5.81
C LYS A 35 17.17 -3.52 -7.07
N THR A 36 16.07 -2.85 -7.39
CA THR A 36 15.26 -3.12 -8.58
C THR A 36 15.52 -2.13 -9.72
N GLY A 37 16.48 -1.20 -9.56
CA GLY A 37 16.92 -0.27 -10.62
C GLY A 37 16.52 1.19 -10.43
N MET A 38 15.91 1.57 -9.30
CA MET A 38 15.63 2.97 -8.96
C MET A 38 16.91 3.71 -8.59
N SER A 39 16.98 5.02 -8.82
CA SER A 39 18.18 5.83 -8.54
C SER A 39 18.42 6.06 -7.04
N ASP A 40 17.35 6.18 -6.24
CA ASP A 40 17.42 6.42 -4.80
C ASP A 40 16.21 5.81 -4.09
N ASN A 41 16.38 5.46 -2.82
CA ASN A 41 15.31 4.92 -1.97
C ASN A 41 14.48 5.99 -1.24
N TYR A 42 14.91 7.25 -1.23
CA TYR A 42 14.14 8.32 -0.60
C TYR A 42 13.13 8.89 -1.58
N ILE A 43 11.86 8.61 -1.36
CA ILE A 43 10.78 9.01 -2.25
C ILE A 43 10.20 10.35 -1.79
N GLN A 44 10.09 11.32 -2.69
CA GLN A 44 9.53 12.64 -2.40
C GLN A 44 8.12 12.82 -2.95
N ALA A 45 7.82 12.23 -4.12
CA ALA A 45 6.47 12.23 -4.70
C ALA A 45 6.30 11.03 -5.63
N ILE A 46 5.05 10.68 -5.89
CA ILE A 46 4.65 9.58 -6.76
C ILE A 46 3.50 10.06 -7.65
N GLU A 47 3.55 9.75 -8.93
CA GLU A 47 2.48 10.07 -9.88
C GLU A 47 2.33 8.92 -10.89
N ARG A 48 1.09 8.68 -11.34
CA ARG A 48 0.79 7.77 -12.44
C ARG A 48 0.31 8.55 -13.64
N ASP A 49 0.96 8.36 -14.79
CA ASP A 49 0.55 9.04 -16.01
C ASP A 49 -0.58 8.29 -16.75
N LYS A 50 -1.19 8.97 -17.73
CA LYS A 50 -2.28 8.43 -18.54
C LYS A 50 -1.89 7.22 -19.39
N TYR A 51 -0.59 7.01 -19.64
CA TYR A 51 -0.07 5.84 -20.35
C TYR A 51 0.18 4.65 -19.41
N GLY A 52 0.09 4.87 -18.10
CA GLY A 52 0.24 3.85 -17.07
C GLY A 52 1.64 3.73 -16.49
N PHE A 53 2.58 4.57 -16.90
CA PHE A 53 3.88 4.66 -16.26
C PHE A 53 3.74 5.25 -14.86
N MET A 54 4.54 4.71 -13.92
CA MET A 54 4.70 5.28 -12.60
C MET A 54 5.93 6.19 -12.57
N TRP A 55 5.78 7.36 -12.01
CA TRP A 55 6.83 8.36 -11.85
C TRP A 55 7.15 8.52 -10.37
N PHE A 56 8.44 8.38 -10.03
CA PHE A 56 8.92 8.50 -8.67
C PHE A 56 9.95 9.62 -8.59
N ALA A 57 9.58 10.69 -7.89
CA ALA A 57 10.47 11.77 -7.55
C ALA A 57 11.35 11.35 -6.37
N THR A 58 12.66 11.47 -6.51
CA THR A 58 13.63 11.07 -5.49
C THR A 58 14.66 12.16 -5.23
N ARG A 59 15.52 11.96 -4.23
CA ARG A 59 16.66 12.86 -3.99
C ARG A 59 17.74 12.78 -5.07
N ASP A 60 17.75 11.72 -5.87
CA ASP A 60 18.72 11.51 -6.95
C ASP A 60 18.03 11.20 -8.29
N GLY A 61 17.18 12.11 -8.74
CA GLY A 61 16.53 12.08 -10.05
C GLY A 61 15.07 11.69 -10.02
N LEU A 62 14.48 11.76 -11.21
CA LEU A 62 13.13 11.30 -11.51
C LEU A 62 13.19 9.93 -12.16
N ASN A 63 12.45 8.98 -11.63
CA ASN A 63 12.42 7.61 -12.13
C ASN A 63 11.07 7.32 -12.79
N ARG A 64 11.07 6.84 -14.02
CA ARG A 64 9.91 6.30 -14.73
C ARG A 64 9.95 4.78 -14.69
N TYR A 65 8.85 4.16 -14.28
CA TYR A 65 8.70 2.70 -14.18
C TYR A 65 7.59 2.21 -15.12
N ASP A 66 7.90 1.22 -15.94
CA ASP A 66 6.98 0.63 -16.92
C ASP A 66 6.27 -0.64 -16.44
N GLY A 67 6.52 -1.06 -15.21
CA GLY A 67 6.09 -2.32 -14.63
C GLY A 67 7.21 -3.37 -14.52
N TYR A 68 8.32 -3.17 -15.21
CA TYR A 68 9.47 -4.08 -15.24
C TYR A 68 10.80 -3.36 -15.02
N HIS A 69 11.00 -2.20 -15.68
CA HIS A 69 12.28 -1.50 -15.71
C HIS A 69 12.13 -0.06 -15.27
N PHE A 70 13.18 0.46 -14.67
CA PHE A 70 13.33 1.87 -14.36
C PHE A 70 14.15 2.60 -15.42
N LYS A 71 13.71 3.80 -15.78
CA LYS A 71 14.50 4.79 -16.50
C LYS A 71 14.65 6.02 -15.64
N THR A 72 15.89 6.44 -15.38
CA THR A 72 16.20 7.60 -14.54
C THR A 72 16.49 8.83 -15.41
N TYR A 73 15.93 9.97 -15.01
CA TYR A 73 16.17 11.28 -15.60
C TYR A 73 16.85 12.16 -14.56
N THR A 74 17.94 12.83 -14.97
CA THR A 74 18.71 13.71 -14.09
C THR A 74 18.34 15.17 -14.32
N THR A 75 18.32 15.96 -13.25
CA THR A 75 17.99 17.39 -13.29
C THR A 75 19.22 18.29 -13.40
N LEU A 76 20.43 17.76 -13.28
CA LEU A 76 21.68 18.54 -13.35
C LEU A 76 21.85 19.28 -14.68
N ARG A 77 21.44 18.67 -15.80
CA ARG A 77 21.48 19.31 -17.11
C ARG A 77 20.51 20.47 -17.26
N GLN A 78 19.52 20.57 -16.36
CA GLN A 78 18.47 21.58 -16.35
C GLN A 78 18.82 22.76 -15.41
N GLY A 79 20.09 22.92 -15.02
CA GLY A 79 20.55 24.01 -14.17
C GLY A 79 20.30 23.81 -12.68
N ALA A 80 19.87 22.62 -12.26
CA ALA A 80 19.75 22.28 -10.86
C ALA A 80 21.13 22.03 -10.22
N TYR A 81 21.28 22.38 -8.93
CA TYR A 81 22.53 22.15 -8.19
C TYR A 81 22.73 20.68 -7.79
N ASN A 82 21.66 19.90 -7.80
CA ASN A 82 21.65 18.48 -7.49
C ASN A 82 20.51 17.79 -8.29
N ASN A 83 20.43 16.47 -8.23
CA ASN A 83 19.39 15.70 -8.92
C ASN A 83 18.05 15.63 -8.18
N SER A 84 17.88 16.33 -7.05
CA SER A 84 16.66 16.22 -6.25
C SER A 84 15.43 16.67 -7.01
N VAL A 85 14.37 15.85 -6.96
CA VAL A 85 13.04 16.15 -7.50
C VAL A 85 12.06 16.12 -6.34
N GLU A 86 11.43 17.28 -6.06
CA GLU A 86 10.55 17.46 -4.89
C GLU A 86 9.11 17.06 -5.18
N TRP A 87 8.66 17.25 -6.42
CA TRP A 87 7.29 17.00 -6.80
C TRP A 87 7.18 16.63 -8.28
N VAL A 88 6.18 15.82 -8.61
CA VAL A 88 5.82 15.41 -9.98
C VAL A 88 4.30 15.29 -10.06
N ALA A 89 3.70 15.76 -11.17
CA ALA A 89 2.28 15.59 -11.46
C ALA A 89 2.02 15.63 -12.96
N GLU A 90 0.97 14.97 -13.41
CA GLU A 90 0.48 15.01 -14.78
C GLU A 90 -0.71 15.95 -14.92
N ASP A 91 -0.72 16.81 -15.96
CA ASP A 91 -1.91 17.60 -16.32
C ASP A 91 -2.83 16.83 -17.29
N ALA A 92 -4.02 17.39 -17.57
CA ALA A 92 -5.00 16.75 -18.44
C ALA A 92 -4.54 16.65 -19.91
N ALA A 93 -3.61 17.50 -20.36
CA ALA A 93 -2.98 17.36 -21.68
C ALA A 93 -1.97 16.20 -21.71
N GLY A 94 -1.53 15.74 -20.54
CA GLY A 94 -0.54 14.66 -20.37
C GLY A 94 0.88 15.15 -20.29
N ASN A 95 1.09 16.43 -19.99
CA ASN A 95 2.43 16.91 -19.67
C ASN A 95 2.76 16.49 -18.24
N ILE A 96 3.98 16.01 -18.03
CA ILE A 96 4.50 15.70 -16.69
C ILE A 96 5.27 16.92 -16.21
N TRP A 97 4.74 17.55 -15.17
CA TRP A 97 5.37 18.69 -14.51
C TRP A 97 6.26 18.22 -13.37
N ILE A 98 7.41 18.82 -13.23
CA ILE A 98 8.43 18.42 -12.26
C ILE A 98 8.90 19.67 -11.50
N LYS A 99 8.98 19.59 -10.17
CA LYS A 99 9.58 20.62 -9.33
C LYS A 99 10.91 20.13 -8.80
N THR A 100 11.94 20.95 -9.01
CA THR A 100 13.25 20.80 -8.35
C THR A 100 13.39 21.81 -7.23
N PRO A 101 14.40 21.77 -6.39
CA PRO A 101 14.64 22.81 -5.38
C PRO A 101 14.84 24.23 -5.94
N VAL A 102 15.12 24.36 -7.23
CA VAL A 102 15.49 25.63 -7.88
C VAL A 102 14.42 26.13 -8.83
N ASN A 103 13.82 25.24 -9.62
CA ASN A 103 12.91 25.60 -10.72
C ASN A 103 11.87 24.51 -10.97
N TYR A 104 10.98 24.81 -11.90
CA TYR A 104 10.11 23.83 -12.54
C TYR A 104 10.72 23.40 -13.87
N CYS A 105 10.47 22.16 -14.27
CA CYS A 105 10.71 21.61 -15.59
C CYS A 105 9.56 20.68 -15.98
N PHE A 106 9.56 20.23 -17.20
CA PHE A 106 8.60 19.22 -17.66
C PHE A 106 9.32 18.10 -18.41
N TYR A 107 8.64 16.97 -18.55
CA TYR A 107 9.13 15.86 -19.37
C TYR A 107 8.69 16.04 -20.82
N ASP A 108 9.66 16.18 -21.70
CA ASP A 108 9.46 16.18 -23.15
C ASP A 108 9.40 14.73 -23.66
N ARG A 109 8.21 14.32 -24.11
CA ARG A 109 7.97 12.94 -24.57
C ARG A 109 8.62 12.64 -25.91
N GLU A 110 8.82 13.65 -26.78
CA GLU A 110 9.42 13.46 -28.09
C GLU A 110 10.93 13.27 -27.99
N MET A 111 11.56 14.04 -27.12
CA MET A 111 13.00 13.97 -26.87
C MET A 111 13.37 12.94 -25.81
N ASP A 112 12.38 12.44 -25.05
CA ASP A 112 12.54 11.53 -23.90
C ASP A 112 13.55 12.06 -22.87
N GLU A 113 13.45 13.36 -22.54
CA GLU A 113 14.29 14.07 -21.58
C GLU A 113 13.51 15.15 -20.79
N LEU A 114 14.14 15.72 -19.77
CA LEU A 114 13.58 16.84 -19.01
C LEU A 114 13.93 18.17 -19.71
N ASP A 115 12.96 19.09 -19.77
CA ASP A 115 13.13 20.44 -20.30
C ASP A 115 12.74 21.48 -19.25
N ASN A 116 13.61 22.48 -19.02
CA ASN A 116 13.37 23.56 -18.06
C ASN A 116 12.67 24.79 -18.66
N ARG A 117 12.39 24.77 -19.95
CA ARG A 117 11.70 25.85 -20.67
C ARG A 117 10.19 25.75 -20.47
N THR A 118 9.74 25.85 -19.21
CA THR A 118 8.31 25.75 -18.86
C THR A 118 7.43 26.77 -19.55
N GLU A 119 8.01 27.92 -19.97
CA GLU A 119 7.33 28.91 -20.78
C GLU A 119 6.79 28.36 -22.10
N LEU A 120 7.40 27.29 -22.65
CA LEU A 120 6.89 26.64 -23.86
C LEU A 120 5.47 26.06 -23.68
N LEU A 121 5.16 25.58 -22.48
CA LEU A 121 3.84 25.06 -22.14
C LEU A 121 2.92 26.18 -21.63
N LEU A 122 3.41 27.04 -20.74
CA LEU A 122 2.61 28.09 -20.11
C LEU A 122 2.13 29.15 -21.09
N HIS A 123 2.98 29.56 -22.05
CA HIS A 123 2.59 30.52 -23.09
C HIS A 123 1.47 30.01 -23.99
N LYS A 124 1.43 28.69 -24.29
CA LYS A 124 0.35 28.08 -25.07
C LYS A 124 -1.02 28.27 -24.43
N ILE A 125 -1.07 28.37 -23.10
CA ILE A 125 -2.31 28.52 -22.33
C ILE A 125 -2.52 29.96 -21.83
N GLY A 126 -1.69 30.92 -22.28
CA GLY A 126 -1.85 32.33 -21.98
C GLY A 126 -1.29 32.82 -20.64
N ILE A 127 -0.34 32.09 -20.06
CA ILE A 127 0.44 32.50 -18.87
C ILE A 127 1.85 32.87 -19.33
N PHE A 128 2.23 34.14 -19.19
CA PHE A 128 3.49 34.67 -19.72
C PHE A 128 4.50 34.99 -18.62
N GLU A 129 4.08 34.97 -17.37
CA GLU A 129 4.90 35.20 -16.19
C GLU A 129 5.56 33.91 -15.72
N SER A 130 6.72 34.02 -15.09
CA SER A 130 7.42 32.86 -14.53
C SER A 130 6.67 32.29 -13.32
N PRO A 131 6.44 30.98 -13.26
CA PRO A 131 5.70 30.38 -12.16
C PRO A 131 6.50 30.40 -10.85
N ARG A 132 5.89 30.91 -9.78
CA ARG A 132 6.38 30.77 -8.42
C ARG A 132 5.93 29.44 -7.80
N GLN A 133 4.70 29.02 -8.14
CA GLN A 133 4.11 27.78 -7.65
C GLN A 133 3.18 27.20 -8.72
N LEU A 134 3.29 25.89 -8.93
CA LEU A 134 2.40 25.12 -9.78
C LEU A 134 1.73 24.03 -8.94
N PHE A 135 0.48 23.77 -9.25
CA PHE A 135 -0.30 22.71 -8.65
C PHE A 135 -1.23 22.10 -9.73
N ILE A 136 -1.43 20.81 -9.68
CA ILE A 136 -2.38 20.08 -10.53
C ILE A 136 -3.47 19.52 -9.63
N ASP A 137 -4.72 19.84 -9.93
CA ASP A 137 -5.86 19.37 -9.15
C ASP A 137 -6.29 17.94 -9.53
N ASP A 138 -7.30 17.42 -8.83
CA ASP A 138 -7.79 16.05 -9.08
C ASP A 138 -8.40 15.87 -10.47
N ASP A 139 -8.93 16.95 -11.08
CA ASP A 139 -9.42 16.96 -12.45
C ASP A 139 -8.30 17.18 -13.48
N LYS A 140 -7.02 17.16 -13.01
CA LYS A 140 -5.81 17.39 -13.81
C LYS A 140 -5.73 18.78 -14.44
N ASN A 141 -6.42 19.79 -13.89
CA ASN A 141 -6.31 21.17 -14.30
C ASN A 141 -5.10 21.86 -13.64
N LEU A 142 -4.56 22.87 -14.34
CA LEU A 142 -3.38 23.59 -13.89
C LEU A 142 -3.75 24.83 -13.07
N TRP A 143 -3.14 24.92 -11.90
CA TRP A 143 -3.12 26.11 -11.06
C TRP A 143 -1.70 26.65 -11.03
N CYS A 144 -1.55 27.95 -11.28
CA CYS A 144 -0.26 28.60 -11.31
C CYS A 144 -0.32 29.92 -10.54
N VAL A 145 0.64 30.12 -9.65
CA VAL A 145 0.87 31.42 -9.04
C VAL A 145 2.10 32.03 -9.68
N ALA A 146 1.91 33.16 -10.35
CA ALA A 146 2.97 33.95 -10.92
C ALA A 146 2.80 35.42 -10.48
N ASP A 147 3.87 36.04 -10.03
CA ASP A 147 3.85 37.37 -9.37
C ASP A 147 2.81 37.41 -8.23
N ASN A 148 1.79 38.22 -8.35
CA ASN A 148 0.68 38.30 -7.39
C ASN A 148 -0.66 37.89 -8.00
N THR A 149 -0.61 37.01 -9.00
CA THR A 149 -1.79 36.55 -9.72
C THR A 149 -1.88 35.02 -9.62
N LEU A 150 -3.05 34.52 -9.26
CA LEU A 150 -3.42 33.13 -9.38
C LEU A 150 -4.08 32.91 -10.74
N TYR A 151 -3.57 31.95 -11.47
CA TYR A 151 -4.09 31.45 -12.73
C TYR A 151 -4.70 30.08 -12.52
N TYR A 152 -5.84 29.85 -13.15
CA TYR A 152 -6.48 28.54 -13.19
C TYR A 152 -6.84 28.22 -14.64
N TYR A 153 -6.23 27.19 -15.19
CA TYR A 153 -6.48 26.73 -16.54
C TYR A 153 -7.22 25.40 -16.54
N ILE A 154 -8.40 25.39 -17.17
CA ILE A 154 -9.23 24.21 -17.35
C ILE A 154 -8.98 23.66 -18.75
N PHE A 155 -8.39 22.47 -18.82
CA PHE A 155 -8.02 21.85 -20.11
C PHE A 155 -9.23 21.41 -20.94
N SER A 156 -10.34 21.00 -20.31
CA SER A 156 -11.54 20.53 -21.02
C SER A 156 -12.18 21.59 -21.89
N ASP A 157 -12.15 22.82 -21.48
CA ASP A 157 -12.80 23.99 -22.12
C ASP A 157 -11.78 25.04 -22.59
N GLU A 158 -10.50 24.74 -22.48
CA GLU A 158 -9.38 25.63 -22.84
C GLU A 158 -9.53 27.04 -22.23
N THR A 159 -10.07 27.14 -21.01
CA THR A 159 -10.39 28.41 -20.36
C THR A 159 -9.36 28.78 -19.31
N LEU A 160 -8.80 29.99 -19.43
CA LEU A 160 -7.90 30.58 -18.43
C LEU A 160 -8.64 31.61 -17.55
N TYR A 161 -8.64 31.35 -16.26
CA TYR A 161 -9.10 32.29 -15.25
C TYR A 161 -7.92 32.96 -14.57
N LYS A 162 -8.07 34.23 -14.21
CA LYS A 162 -7.07 35.06 -13.53
C LYS A 162 -7.68 35.74 -12.33
N GLN A 163 -6.98 35.70 -11.20
CA GLN A 163 -7.40 36.36 -9.96
C GLN A 163 -6.19 37.01 -9.27
N SER A 164 -6.24 38.32 -9.06
CA SER A 164 -5.24 38.98 -8.25
C SER A 164 -5.37 38.55 -6.79
N LEU A 165 -4.25 38.21 -6.18
CA LEU A 165 -4.18 37.86 -4.78
C LEU A 165 -4.04 39.09 -3.90
N PRO A 166 -4.59 39.13 -2.68
CA PRO A 166 -4.54 40.28 -1.79
C PRO A 166 -3.11 40.47 -1.26
N GLY A 167 -2.46 41.57 -1.63
CA GLY A 167 -1.12 41.94 -1.14
C GLY A 167 0.00 41.04 -1.65
N SER A 168 1.20 41.15 -1.07
CA SER A 168 2.29 40.21 -1.32
C SER A 168 2.07 38.93 -0.51
N VAL A 169 1.42 37.93 -1.11
CA VAL A 169 1.07 36.68 -0.45
C VAL A 169 2.22 35.70 -0.58
N ASN A 170 2.76 35.25 0.54
CA ASN A 170 3.63 34.09 0.58
C ASN A 170 2.77 32.83 0.79
N ILE A 171 2.64 32.04 -0.28
CA ILE A 171 1.88 30.79 -0.28
C ILE A 171 2.76 29.69 0.28
N ALA A 172 2.25 28.95 1.26
CA ALA A 172 2.87 27.75 1.77
C ALA A 172 2.46 26.54 0.91
N ASP A 173 1.15 26.35 0.72
CA ASP A 173 0.60 25.22 -0.05
C ASP A 173 -0.82 25.53 -0.54
N MET A 174 -1.34 24.69 -1.44
CA MET A 174 -2.68 24.80 -2.02
C MET A 174 -3.36 23.46 -2.10
N ALA A 175 -4.67 23.44 -1.86
CA ALA A 175 -5.54 22.30 -2.08
C ALA A 175 -6.73 22.72 -2.94
N CYS A 176 -6.86 22.18 -4.14
CA CYS A 176 -7.85 22.59 -5.12
C CYS A 176 -8.67 21.38 -5.59
N ARG A 177 -10.01 21.52 -5.55
CA ARG A 177 -10.96 20.51 -5.99
C ARG A 177 -12.28 21.14 -6.36
N ASN A 178 -12.96 20.63 -7.37
CA ASN A 178 -14.31 21.11 -7.77
C ASN A 178 -14.38 22.64 -8.00
N LYS A 179 -13.39 23.19 -8.71
CA LYS A 179 -13.28 24.64 -9.01
C LYS A 179 -13.18 25.55 -7.77
N ARG A 180 -12.83 25.01 -6.62
CA ARG A 180 -12.49 25.74 -5.40
C ARG A 180 -11.02 25.56 -5.09
N CYS A 181 -10.38 26.61 -4.65
CA CYS A 181 -8.99 26.57 -4.24
C CYS A 181 -8.86 27.12 -2.82
N TYR A 182 -8.23 26.33 -1.96
CA TYR A 182 -7.90 26.71 -0.60
C TYR A 182 -6.40 26.94 -0.55
N ILE A 183 -6.01 28.16 -0.24
CA ILE A 183 -4.61 28.57 -0.18
C ILE A 183 -4.21 28.73 1.27
N LEU A 184 -3.21 27.97 1.69
CA LEU A 184 -2.54 28.14 2.97
C LEU A 184 -1.38 29.10 2.80
N MET A 185 -1.38 30.15 3.58
CA MET A 185 -0.33 31.15 3.61
C MET A 185 0.74 30.81 4.65
N THR A 186 1.96 31.29 4.46
CA THR A 186 3.05 31.07 5.42
C THR A 186 2.82 31.69 6.80
N ASP A 187 1.92 32.66 6.90
CA ASP A 187 1.47 33.24 8.16
C ASP A 187 0.37 32.44 8.87
N GLY A 188 -0.01 31.28 8.33
CA GLY A 188 -1.05 30.39 8.88
C GLY A 188 -2.48 30.76 8.51
N ASN A 189 -2.72 31.80 7.72
CA ASN A 189 -4.05 32.11 7.21
C ASN A 189 -4.44 31.14 6.08
N VAL A 190 -5.70 30.72 6.06
CA VAL A 190 -6.29 29.96 4.96
C VAL A 190 -7.36 30.81 4.28
N ILE A 191 -7.22 30.99 2.98
CA ILE A 191 -8.20 31.67 2.14
C ILE A 191 -8.85 30.68 1.17
N ASN A 192 -10.14 30.90 0.90
CA ASN A 192 -10.90 30.20 -0.12
C ASN A 192 -11.09 31.10 -1.33
N ILE A 193 -10.82 30.58 -2.51
CA ILE A 193 -11.10 31.24 -3.80
C ILE A 193 -12.22 30.47 -4.48
N ASP A 194 -13.36 31.14 -4.63
CA ASP A 194 -14.51 30.62 -5.35
C ASP A 194 -14.60 31.30 -6.72
N TRP A 195 -14.25 30.56 -7.77
CA TRP A 195 -14.26 31.07 -9.16
C TRP A 195 -15.66 31.32 -9.68
N MET A 196 -16.64 30.55 -9.21
CA MET A 196 -18.04 30.70 -9.64
C MET A 196 -18.62 32.05 -9.20
N HIS A 197 -18.28 32.48 -7.98
CA HIS A 197 -18.75 33.74 -7.40
C HIS A 197 -17.72 34.86 -7.45
N LYS A 198 -16.52 34.62 -8.02
CA LYS A 198 -15.39 35.55 -8.08
C LYS A 198 -15.06 36.18 -6.71
N SER A 199 -15.12 35.37 -5.68
CA SER A 199 -14.92 35.81 -4.30
C SER A 199 -13.67 35.19 -3.67
N ILE A 200 -13.00 36.01 -2.85
CA ILE A 200 -11.92 35.54 -1.97
C ILE A 200 -12.39 35.76 -0.53
N THR A 201 -12.41 34.70 0.24
CA THR A 201 -12.82 34.75 1.64
C THR A 201 -11.75 34.17 2.54
N LYS A 202 -11.49 34.83 3.67
CA LYS A 202 -10.67 34.23 4.73
C LYS A 202 -11.52 33.21 5.47
N LEU A 203 -11.03 31.96 5.57
CA LEU A 203 -11.72 30.89 6.30
C LEU A 203 -11.34 30.92 7.79
N PHE A 204 -10.06 30.70 8.07
CA PHE A 204 -9.56 30.62 9.43
C PHE A 204 -8.06 30.90 9.49
N HIS A 205 -7.51 30.96 10.70
CA HIS A 205 -6.08 30.94 10.98
C HIS A 205 -5.74 29.61 11.67
N THR A 206 -4.68 28.92 11.23
CA THR A 206 -4.38 27.56 11.64
C THR A 206 -3.78 27.44 13.04
N GLU A 207 -3.14 28.50 13.56
CA GLU A 207 -2.34 28.47 14.81
C GLU A 207 -1.29 27.34 14.85
N ILE A 208 -0.88 26.82 13.69
CA ILE A 208 0.22 25.86 13.61
C ILE A 208 1.52 26.64 13.67
N HIS A 209 2.26 26.47 14.76
CA HIS A 209 3.58 27.09 14.95
C HIS A 209 4.67 26.08 14.59
N THR A 210 5.28 26.24 13.42
CA THR A 210 6.32 25.35 12.93
C THR A 210 7.40 26.11 12.18
N THR A 211 8.61 25.56 12.19
CA THR A 211 9.72 26.02 11.34
C THR A 211 9.68 25.41 9.93
N TYR A 212 8.83 24.41 9.73
CA TYR A 212 8.63 23.74 8.44
C TYR A 212 7.48 24.39 7.68
N VAL A 213 7.50 24.25 6.36
CA VAL A 213 6.40 24.75 5.52
C VAL A 213 5.18 23.85 5.79
N PRO A 214 4.05 24.41 6.25
CA PRO A 214 2.85 23.63 6.49
C PRO A 214 2.19 23.23 5.17
N HIS A 215 1.51 22.08 5.17
CA HIS A 215 0.74 21.57 4.06
C HIS A 215 -0.75 21.63 4.33
N ILE A 216 -1.53 21.73 3.24
CA ILE A 216 -2.98 21.65 3.26
C ILE A 216 -3.45 20.53 2.33
N TYR A 217 -4.44 19.74 2.78
CA TYR A 217 -5.04 18.67 2.00
C TYR A 217 -6.56 18.74 2.08
N LEU A 218 -7.25 18.63 0.95
CA LEU A 218 -8.71 18.56 0.88
C LEU A 218 -9.15 17.14 0.55
N ASP A 219 -9.88 16.51 1.46
CA ASP A 219 -10.36 15.14 1.29
C ASP A 219 -11.71 15.05 0.57
N PHE A 220 -12.16 13.83 0.26
CA PHE A 220 -13.44 13.57 -0.40
C PHE A 220 -14.65 13.95 0.44
N SER A 221 -14.51 14.02 1.75
CA SER A 221 -15.59 14.40 2.68
C SER A 221 -15.70 15.91 2.90
N SER A 222 -15.00 16.72 2.08
CA SER A 222 -14.93 18.17 2.21
C SER A 222 -14.36 18.63 3.56
N GLN A 223 -13.32 17.96 4.02
CA GLN A 223 -12.55 18.36 5.20
C GLN A 223 -11.19 18.87 4.76
N LEU A 224 -10.78 20.00 5.33
CA LEU A 224 -9.46 20.58 5.14
C LEU A 224 -8.54 20.11 6.26
N TRP A 225 -7.49 19.43 5.88
CA TRP A 225 -6.42 19.00 6.78
C TRP A 225 -5.25 19.95 6.66
N VAL A 226 -4.78 20.48 7.77
CA VAL A 226 -3.57 21.29 7.83
C VAL A 226 -2.59 20.61 8.76
N TYR A 227 -1.39 20.36 8.29
CA TYR A 227 -0.34 19.68 9.04
C TYR A 227 1.03 20.24 8.67
N ALA A 228 1.99 20.08 9.57
CA ALA A 228 3.38 20.45 9.32
C ALA A 228 4.22 19.16 9.30
N PRO A 229 4.97 18.90 8.21
CA PRO A 229 5.90 17.76 8.17
C PRO A 229 6.85 17.80 9.37
N HIS A 230 7.18 16.64 9.89
CA HIS A 230 8.04 16.47 11.08
C HIS A 230 7.52 17.17 12.36
N SER A 231 6.22 17.48 12.40
CA SER A 231 5.51 17.97 13.59
C SER A 231 4.37 17.02 13.93
N ALA A 232 3.95 17.04 15.19
CA ALA A 232 2.75 16.33 15.63
C ALA A 232 1.47 17.15 15.43
N ASP A 233 1.61 18.38 14.96
CA ASP A 233 0.48 19.31 14.79
C ASP A 233 -0.30 18.97 13.53
N VAL A 234 -1.51 18.52 13.72
CA VAL A 234 -2.49 18.30 12.66
C VAL A 234 -3.83 18.87 13.08
N LYS A 235 -4.45 19.60 12.20
CA LYS A 235 -5.79 20.16 12.39
C LYS A 235 -6.69 19.78 11.23
N CYS A 236 -7.94 19.51 11.53
CA CYS A 236 -8.96 19.16 10.56
C CYS A 236 -10.14 20.13 10.68
N TYR A 237 -10.56 20.72 9.57
CA TYR A 237 -11.68 21.65 9.51
C TYR A 237 -12.76 21.13 8.57
N SER A 238 -13.99 21.02 9.05
CA SER A 238 -15.14 20.64 8.23
C SER A 238 -15.67 21.86 7.46
N LEU A 239 -15.62 21.79 6.13
CA LEU A 239 -16.18 22.83 5.26
C LEU A 239 -17.72 22.78 5.24
N THR A 240 -18.33 21.63 5.54
CA THR A 240 -19.79 21.46 5.56
C THR A 240 -20.40 21.98 6.86
N GLU A 241 -19.73 21.70 7.98
CA GLU A 241 -20.21 22.11 9.31
C GLU A 241 -19.62 23.45 9.76
N ASN A 242 -18.65 23.98 9.01
CA ASN A 242 -17.94 25.23 9.30
C ASN A 242 -17.32 25.26 10.71
N ASN A 243 -16.73 24.15 11.13
CA ASN A 243 -16.11 24.00 12.45
C ASN A 243 -14.85 23.13 12.42
N TRP A 244 -14.06 23.24 13.50
CA TRP A 244 -12.91 22.38 13.73
C TRP A 244 -13.36 21.01 14.23
N ILE A 245 -12.77 19.95 13.64
CA ILE A 245 -12.95 18.57 14.09
C ILE A 245 -11.82 18.23 15.06
N ASP A 246 -12.17 17.79 16.25
CA ASP A 246 -11.20 17.23 17.19
C ASP A 246 -10.75 15.84 16.72
N PHE A 247 -9.81 15.84 15.80
CA PHE A 247 -9.23 14.62 15.26
C PHE A 247 -8.25 13.97 16.25
N ALA A 248 -7.60 14.76 17.06
CA ALA A 248 -6.64 14.29 18.07
C ALA A 248 -7.31 13.40 19.12
N ALA A 249 -8.55 13.70 19.50
CA ALA A 249 -9.34 12.83 20.38
C ALA A 249 -9.76 11.51 19.70
N ARG A 250 -9.69 11.44 18.37
CA ARG A 250 -10.09 10.27 17.58
C ARG A 250 -8.95 9.28 17.36
N THR A 251 -7.72 9.74 17.47
CA THR A 251 -6.52 8.93 17.18
C THR A 251 -5.54 9.02 18.34
N GLU A 252 -4.77 7.97 18.54
CA GLU A 252 -3.68 7.96 19.52
C GLU A 252 -2.47 8.82 19.06
N LEU A 253 -2.56 9.45 17.89
CA LEU A 253 -1.48 10.22 17.28
C LEU A 253 -0.99 11.38 18.17
N SER A 254 -1.93 12.10 18.81
CA SER A 254 -1.60 13.22 19.68
C SER A 254 -0.97 12.81 21.01
N ARG A 255 -1.31 11.64 21.53
CA ARG A 255 -0.78 11.15 22.81
C ARG A 255 0.71 10.85 22.76
N GLU A 256 1.22 10.53 21.57
CA GLU A 256 2.56 9.99 21.39
C GLU A 256 3.51 10.93 20.60
N ARG A 257 3.12 12.19 20.36
CA ARG A 257 3.87 13.16 19.55
C ARG A 257 4.34 12.58 18.22
N THR A 258 3.46 11.89 17.53
CA THR A 258 3.75 11.26 16.25
C THR A 258 3.97 12.32 15.17
N MET A 259 5.14 12.34 14.55
CA MET A 259 5.46 13.27 13.47
C MET A 259 4.77 12.83 12.19
N ILE A 260 3.88 13.68 11.67
CA ILE A 260 3.14 13.43 10.43
C ILE A 260 3.98 13.89 9.25
N THR A 261 3.97 13.12 8.18
CA THR A 261 4.70 13.41 6.95
C THR A 261 3.78 13.65 5.76
N THR A 262 2.67 12.92 5.68
CA THR A 262 1.73 13.00 4.56
C THR A 262 0.33 12.57 4.99
N ILE A 263 -0.68 13.13 4.33
CA ILE A 263 -2.10 12.78 4.51
C ILE A 263 -2.72 12.57 3.14
N THR A 264 -3.49 11.50 2.98
CA THR A 264 -4.31 11.25 1.79
C THR A 264 -5.57 10.49 2.17
N ASP A 265 -6.53 10.35 1.26
CA ASP A 265 -7.69 9.47 1.43
C ASP A 265 -7.68 8.32 0.42
N ASP A 266 -8.42 7.25 0.74
CA ASP A 266 -8.51 6.09 -0.15
C ASP A 266 -9.73 6.15 -1.08
N GLY A 267 -10.55 7.20 -1.00
CA GLY A 267 -11.82 7.32 -1.70
C GLY A 267 -12.89 6.29 -1.26
N LYS A 268 -12.63 5.51 -0.21
CA LYS A 268 -13.50 4.46 0.33
C LYS A 268 -13.99 4.75 1.76
N GLY A 269 -13.66 5.92 2.26
CA GLY A 269 -14.09 6.39 3.58
C GLY A 269 -13.03 6.33 4.66
N ASN A 270 -11.75 6.24 4.31
CA ASN A 270 -10.66 6.30 5.26
C ASN A 270 -9.67 7.40 4.90
N ILE A 271 -9.11 8.02 5.93
CA ILE A 271 -7.91 8.87 5.85
C ILE A 271 -6.68 8.02 6.18
N TRP A 272 -5.66 8.16 5.35
CA TRP A 272 -4.35 7.54 5.51
C TRP A 272 -3.34 8.60 5.95
N ILE A 273 -2.69 8.38 7.07
CA ILE A 273 -1.73 9.30 7.67
C ILE A 273 -0.38 8.61 7.74
N GLY A 274 0.55 9.07 6.93
CA GLY A 274 1.95 8.65 6.95
C GLY A 274 2.72 9.37 8.05
N THR A 275 3.68 8.68 8.67
CA THR A 275 4.43 9.19 9.81
C THR A 275 5.93 8.96 9.68
N ASP A 276 6.70 9.77 10.39
CA ASP A 276 8.12 9.55 10.56
C ASP A 276 8.39 8.55 11.71
N GLY A 277 8.64 7.30 11.32
CA GLY A 277 9.06 6.23 12.23
C GLY A 277 7.96 5.37 12.83
N ARG A 278 6.65 5.63 12.55
CA ARG A 278 5.54 4.82 13.09
C ARG A 278 4.70 4.13 12.04
N GLY A 279 5.07 4.22 10.76
CA GLY A 279 4.32 3.66 9.64
C GLY A 279 3.09 4.48 9.29
N ILE A 280 1.97 3.85 9.02
CA ILE A 280 0.75 4.46 8.52
C ILE A 280 -0.41 4.20 9.48
N PHE A 281 -1.20 5.23 9.73
CA PHE A 281 -2.48 5.11 10.42
C PHE A 281 -3.60 5.27 9.41
N ILE A 282 -4.51 4.31 9.37
CA ILE A 282 -5.73 4.33 8.57
C ILE A 282 -6.89 4.63 9.50
N CYS A 283 -7.50 5.78 9.31
CA CYS A 283 -8.52 6.32 10.19
C CYS A 283 -9.86 6.41 9.43
N PRO A 284 -10.89 5.63 9.80
CA PRO A 284 -12.22 5.76 9.20
C PRO A 284 -12.82 7.14 9.47
N TYR A 285 -13.50 7.71 8.48
CA TYR A 285 -14.29 8.96 8.66
C TYR A 285 -15.39 8.78 9.70
N ASP A 286 -16.08 7.65 9.61
CA ASP A 286 -17.16 7.28 10.52
C ASP A 286 -16.59 6.42 11.67
N LYS A 287 -16.63 6.99 12.88
CA LYS A 287 -16.15 6.30 14.08
C LYS A 287 -16.91 5.01 14.40
N GLU A 288 -18.18 4.93 14.00
CA GLU A 288 -19.02 3.78 14.29
C GLU A 288 -18.73 2.61 13.34
N LYS A 289 -18.14 2.89 12.19
CA LYS A 289 -17.87 1.90 11.12
C LYS A 289 -16.50 1.24 11.19
N GLY A 290 -15.60 1.70 12.05
CA GLY A 290 -14.28 1.08 12.11
C GLY A 290 -13.37 1.62 13.21
N LYS A 291 -12.34 0.85 13.51
CA LYS A 291 -11.24 1.24 14.40
C LYS A 291 -10.07 1.76 13.57
N VAL A 292 -9.26 2.62 14.16
CA VAL A 292 -7.98 3.03 13.58
C VAL A 292 -7.10 1.79 13.41
N THR A 293 -6.62 1.55 12.19
CA THR A 293 -5.70 0.47 11.86
C THR A 293 -4.32 1.06 11.66
N ARG A 294 -3.29 0.38 12.12
CA ARG A 294 -1.90 0.79 11.92
C ARG A 294 -1.17 -0.23 11.06
N LEU A 295 -0.54 0.25 9.98
CA LEU A 295 0.38 -0.52 9.16
C LEU A 295 1.81 -0.12 9.51
N PHE A 296 2.65 -1.09 9.80
CA PHE A 296 4.04 -0.84 10.22
C PHE A 296 4.95 -1.98 9.76
N LYS A 297 6.25 -1.73 9.80
CA LYS A 297 7.25 -2.76 9.52
C LYS A 297 7.25 -3.79 10.64
N ASP A 298 6.95 -5.03 10.27
CA ASP A 298 7.00 -6.20 11.14
C ASP A 298 8.10 -7.14 10.60
N VAL A 299 9.11 -7.43 11.40
CA VAL A 299 10.26 -8.25 10.98
C VAL A 299 9.90 -9.72 10.81
N ASP A 300 8.80 -10.16 11.44
CA ASP A 300 8.30 -11.53 11.36
C ASP A 300 7.35 -11.74 10.18
N LYS A 301 7.03 -10.67 9.43
CA LYS A 301 6.11 -10.68 8.28
C LYS A 301 6.79 -10.18 7.02
N LEU A 302 7.03 -11.08 6.08
CA LEU A 302 7.76 -10.82 4.84
C LEU A 302 7.15 -9.67 4.00
N TYR A 303 5.83 -9.58 3.96
CA TYR A 303 5.10 -8.60 3.15
C TYR A 303 4.52 -7.44 3.96
N SER A 304 5.05 -7.18 5.15
CA SER A 304 4.71 -5.99 5.93
C SER A 304 5.26 -4.73 5.28
N LEU A 305 4.87 -3.54 5.79
CA LEU A 305 5.44 -2.28 5.34
C LEU A 305 6.97 -2.31 5.49
N PRO A 306 7.77 -2.01 4.43
CA PRO A 306 9.23 -2.20 4.48
C PRO A 306 9.96 -1.19 5.35
N ASP A 307 9.35 -0.01 5.60
CA ASP A 307 9.92 1.06 6.42
C ASP A 307 8.82 1.79 7.20
N ASN A 308 9.10 2.16 8.43
CA ASN A 308 8.19 2.96 9.25
C ASN A 308 8.29 4.48 9.01
N HIS A 309 9.33 4.93 8.31
CA HIS A 309 9.44 6.30 7.84
C HIS A 309 8.75 6.41 6.48
N VAL A 310 7.50 6.83 6.49
CA VAL A 310 6.68 7.07 5.31
C VAL A 310 6.85 8.52 4.88
N THR A 311 7.17 8.75 3.61
CA THR A 311 7.40 10.10 3.08
C THR A 311 6.25 10.59 2.20
N TYR A 312 5.60 9.68 1.49
CA TYR A 312 4.51 9.98 0.56
C TYR A 312 3.53 8.83 0.48
N ILE A 313 2.25 9.13 0.26
CA ILE A 313 1.21 8.13 0.00
C ILE A 313 0.43 8.59 -1.22
N TYR A 314 0.31 7.71 -2.21
CA TYR A 314 -0.39 7.98 -3.46
C TYR A 314 -1.37 6.84 -3.78
N LYS A 315 -2.63 7.18 -4.00
CA LYS A 315 -3.64 6.25 -4.49
C LYS A 315 -3.81 6.45 -5.99
N ASP A 316 -3.57 5.41 -6.76
CA ASP A 316 -3.78 5.48 -8.20
C ASP A 316 -5.25 5.19 -8.60
N ASN A 317 -5.55 5.37 -9.88
CA ASN A 317 -6.88 5.17 -10.45
C ASN A 317 -7.25 3.69 -10.65
N ARG A 318 -6.36 2.74 -10.30
CA ARG A 318 -6.59 1.29 -10.32
C ARG A 318 -6.78 0.70 -8.94
N ASP A 319 -7.01 1.55 -7.93
CA ASP A 319 -7.12 1.14 -6.54
C ASP A 319 -5.85 0.46 -6.00
N VAL A 320 -4.68 0.88 -6.47
CA VAL A 320 -3.40 0.54 -5.86
C VAL A 320 -2.95 1.70 -5.01
N ILE A 321 -2.54 1.41 -3.78
CA ILE A 321 -1.89 2.37 -2.89
C ILE A 321 -0.37 2.23 -3.03
N TRP A 322 0.29 3.34 -3.26
CA TRP A 322 1.73 3.45 -3.40
C TRP A 322 2.27 4.25 -2.23
N ILE A 323 3.29 3.75 -1.57
CA ILE A 323 3.84 4.31 -0.35
C ILE A 323 5.31 4.57 -0.55
N GLY A 324 5.69 5.84 -0.58
CA GLY A 324 7.07 6.28 -0.56
C GLY A 324 7.64 6.17 0.84
N THR A 325 8.88 5.72 0.94
CA THR A 325 9.58 5.59 2.21
C THR A 325 10.89 6.38 2.23
N GLY A 326 11.44 6.57 3.41
CA GLY A 326 12.69 7.31 3.59
C GLY A 326 13.94 6.50 3.26
N LYS A 327 13.88 5.16 3.31
CA LYS A 327 15.09 4.33 3.18
C LYS A 327 14.92 3.07 2.34
N GLN A 328 13.68 2.67 2.06
CA GLN A 328 13.38 1.37 1.44
C GLN A 328 12.69 1.49 0.07
N GLY A 329 12.69 2.69 -0.52
CA GLY A 329 12.06 2.93 -1.81
C GLY A 329 10.54 3.02 -1.71
N VAL A 330 9.84 2.34 -2.60
CA VAL A 330 8.39 2.34 -2.72
C VAL A 330 7.83 0.99 -2.30
N ALA A 331 6.78 1.01 -1.50
CA ALA A 331 5.91 -0.12 -1.26
C ALA A 331 4.58 0.08 -1.99
N TYR A 332 3.95 -1.00 -2.50
CA TYR A 332 2.63 -0.89 -3.09
C TYR A 332 1.76 -2.10 -2.80
N SER A 333 0.45 -1.87 -2.72
CA SER A 333 -0.56 -2.89 -2.47
C SER A 333 -1.90 -2.50 -3.08
N GLY A 334 -2.70 -3.48 -3.50
CA GLY A 334 -4.07 -3.24 -3.95
C GLY A 334 -5.01 -2.91 -2.77
N LEU A 335 -5.89 -1.94 -2.96
CA LEU A 335 -6.94 -1.58 -1.98
C LEU A 335 -8.21 -2.43 -2.09
N ASN A 336 -8.36 -3.15 -3.19
CA ASN A 336 -9.45 -4.11 -3.34
C ASN A 336 -9.09 -5.39 -2.61
N ASN A 337 -10.08 -5.97 -1.95
CA ASN A 337 -9.92 -7.24 -1.23
C ASN A 337 -9.07 -8.20 -2.05
N LEU A 338 -7.96 -8.58 -1.49
CA LEU A 338 -7.05 -9.51 -2.11
C LEU A 338 -7.83 -10.80 -2.40
N ILE A 339 -7.96 -11.15 -3.68
CA ILE A 339 -8.44 -12.46 -4.10
C ILE A 339 -7.46 -13.53 -3.59
N PHE A 340 -6.24 -13.12 -3.26
CA PHE A 340 -5.17 -13.97 -2.76
C PHE A 340 -4.80 -13.59 -1.33
N GLU A 341 -4.83 -14.55 -0.45
CA GLU A 341 -4.34 -14.48 0.92
C GLU A 341 -2.91 -15.04 0.95
N ASN A 342 -1.94 -14.25 1.41
CA ASN A 342 -0.56 -14.70 1.51
C ASN A 342 -0.32 -15.34 2.88
N HIS A 343 -0.04 -16.63 2.89
CA HIS A 343 0.35 -17.36 4.08
C HIS A 343 1.86 -17.55 4.07
N TYR A 344 2.56 -16.78 4.90
CA TYR A 344 4.00 -16.94 5.08
C TYR A 344 4.27 -17.82 6.30
N CYS A 345 4.94 -18.93 6.07
CA CYS A 345 5.46 -19.78 7.13
C CYS A 345 6.95 -20.03 6.88
N PRO A 346 7.86 -19.47 7.67
CA PRO A 346 9.31 -19.57 7.45
C PRO A 346 9.86 -21.01 7.48
N GLN A 347 9.08 -21.94 8.00
CA GLN A 347 9.44 -23.35 8.15
C GLN A 347 8.98 -24.22 6.99
N LEU A 348 8.27 -23.64 6.02
CA LEU A 348 7.61 -24.35 4.94
C LEU A 348 8.02 -23.73 3.61
N GLU A 349 9.15 -24.20 3.08
CA GLU A 349 9.61 -23.87 1.72
C GLU A 349 9.16 -25.01 0.77
N ASP A 350 9.03 -24.71 -0.52
CA ASP A 350 8.79 -25.66 -1.61
C ASP A 350 7.53 -26.53 -1.47
N VAL A 351 6.34 -25.88 -1.48
CA VAL A 351 5.06 -26.57 -1.53
C VAL A 351 4.92 -27.29 -2.86
N SER A 352 4.84 -28.62 -2.84
CA SER A 352 4.69 -29.50 -4.01
C SER A 352 3.24 -29.77 -4.38
N CYS A 353 2.35 -29.85 -3.39
CA CYS A 353 0.93 -30.09 -3.59
C CYS A 353 0.09 -29.59 -2.41
N PHE A 354 -1.20 -29.39 -2.66
CA PHE A 354 -2.16 -29.01 -1.62
C PHE A 354 -3.54 -29.64 -1.86
N TYR A 355 -4.33 -29.72 -0.80
CA TYR A 355 -5.68 -30.25 -0.80
C TYR A 355 -6.50 -29.57 0.31
N GLU A 356 -7.73 -29.17 0.02
CA GLU A 356 -8.68 -28.69 1.01
C GLU A 356 -9.67 -29.82 1.34
N ASP A 357 -9.80 -30.16 2.63
CA ASP A 357 -10.75 -31.17 3.07
C ASP A 357 -12.18 -30.64 3.20
N GLY A 358 -13.15 -31.55 3.41
CA GLY A 358 -14.57 -31.15 3.53
C GLY A 358 -14.91 -30.31 4.75
N GLU A 359 -13.97 -30.09 5.67
CA GLU A 359 -14.09 -29.24 6.86
C GLU A 359 -13.42 -27.88 6.67
N GLY A 360 -12.86 -27.61 5.47
CA GLY A 360 -12.17 -26.35 5.16
C GLY A 360 -10.73 -26.26 5.66
N LYS A 361 -10.15 -27.36 6.13
CA LYS A 361 -8.75 -27.45 6.51
C LYS A 361 -7.88 -27.64 5.28
N LEU A 362 -6.86 -26.82 5.13
CA LEU A 362 -5.90 -26.91 4.04
C LEU A 362 -4.74 -27.83 4.41
N TRP A 363 -4.48 -28.81 3.55
CA TRP A 363 -3.36 -29.73 3.67
C TRP A 363 -2.30 -29.39 2.64
N LEU A 364 -1.05 -29.34 3.05
CA LEU A 364 0.10 -28.94 2.26
C LEU A 364 1.13 -30.08 2.28
N GLY A 365 1.59 -30.50 1.11
CA GLY A 365 2.73 -31.38 0.96
C GLY A 365 3.96 -30.62 0.52
N PHE A 366 5.13 -30.98 1.05
CA PHE A 366 6.40 -30.28 0.83
C PHE A 366 7.46 -31.20 0.24
N ASP A 367 8.37 -30.63 -0.56
CA ASP A 367 9.56 -31.32 -1.05
C ASP A 367 10.67 -31.25 0.01
N GLY A 368 10.61 -32.18 0.95
CA GLY A 368 11.59 -32.31 2.03
C GLY A 368 11.12 -31.97 3.45
N GLU A 369 9.95 -31.34 3.60
CA GLU A 369 9.44 -30.89 4.91
C GLU A 369 8.21 -31.67 5.40
N GLY A 370 7.80 -32.73 4.67
CA GLY A 370 6.67 -33.57 5.03
C GLY A 370 5.33 -32.99 4.68
N ILE A 371 4.36 -33.09 5.60
CA ILE A 371 3.00 -32.60 5.42
C ILE A 371 2.67 -31.61 6.53
N ALA A 372 1.93 -30.56 6.20
CA ALA A 372 1.27 -29.72 7.18
C ALA A 372 -0.24 -29.64 6.93
N SER A 373 -1.02 -29.54 7.98
CA SER A 373 -2.42 -29.14 7.90
C SER A 373 -2.59 -27.75 8.52
N TYR A 374 -3.31 -26.87 7.85
CA TYR A 374 -3.62 -25.52 8.29
C TYR A 374 -5.09 -25.41 8.65
N ASP A 375 -5.36 -25.06 9.89
CA ASP A 375 -6.70 -24.77 10.40
C ASP A 375 -6.94 -23.25 10.28
N LYS A 376 -7.81 -22.87 9.36
CA LYS A 376 -8.08 -21.49 9.01
C LYS A 376 -8.75 -20.72 10.15
N ASP A 377 -9.64 -21.37 10.89
CA ASP A 377 -10.38 -20.75 11.99
C ASP A 377 -9.48 -20.45 13.19
N LYS A 378 -8.48 -21.30 13.41
CA LYS A 378 -7.53 -21.17 14.53
C LYS A 378 -6.23 -20.48 14.12
N ASN A 379 -6.00 -20.28 12.81
CA ASN A 379 -4.75 -19.79 12.26
C ASN A 379 -3.53 -20.58 12.79
N THR A 380 -3.63 -21.92 12.74
CA THR A 380 -2.59 -22.81 13.28
C THR A 380 -2.20 -23.90 12.29
N TYR A 381 -0.91 -24.24 12.28
CA TYR A 381 -0.36 -25.34 11.52
C TYR A 381 -0.11 -26.55 12.41
N THR A 382 -0.40 -27.73 11.89
CA THR A 382 0.01 -29.02 12.48
C THR A 382 0.92 -29.74 11.49
N TYR A 383 2.11 -30.16 11.95
CA TYR A 383 3.16 -30.74 11.10
C TYR A 383 3.25 -32.25 11.31
N TYR A 384 3.47 -32.99 10.22
CA TYR A 384 3.65 -34.42 10.19
C TYR A 384 4.96 -34.77 9.49
N LYS A 385 5.86 -35.44 10.18
CA LYS A 385 7.23 -35.72 9.74
C LYS A 385 7.57 -37.21 9.83
N SER A 386 8.44 -37.66 8.92
CA SER A 386 8.94 -39.02 8.93
C SER A 386 9.78 -39.37 10.16
N LYS A 387 10.53 -38.41 10.69
CA LYS A 387 11.31 -38.59 11.92
C LYS A 387 10.45 -38.96 13.14
N ASN A 388 9.19 -38.53 13.15
CA ASN A 388 8.23 -38.86 14.22
C ASN A 388 7.48 -40.16 13.93
N LYS A 389 7.77 -40.82 12.79
CA LYS A 389 7.07 -42.06 12.30
C LYS A 389 5.60 -41.81 12.00
N GLU A 390 5.21 -40.56 11.72
CA GLU A 390 3.84 -40.22 11.38
C GLU A 390 3.55 -40.49 9.90
N ILE A 391 4.51 -40.23 9.03
CA ILE A 391 4.47 -40.44 7.57
C ILE A 391 5.72 -41.21 7.11
N PRO A 392 5.69 -41.89 5.95
CA PRO A 392 6.82 -42.71 5.49
C PRO A 392 7.98 -41.91 4.88
N SER A 393 7.73 -40.70 4.37
CA SER A 393 8.75 -39.84 3.75
C SER A 393 8.39 -38.37 3.91
N ASP A 394 9.39 -37.51 4.02
CA ASP A 394 9.23 -36.02 4.04
C ASP A 394 9.22 -35.41 2.63
N LEU A 395 9.58 -36.20 1.58
CA LEU A 395 9.56 -35.76 0.19
C LEU A 395 8.19 -36.07 -0.41
N ILE A 396 7.26 -35.15 -0.28
CA ILE A 396 5.88 -35.29 -0.78
C ILE A 396 5.80 -34.71 -2.18
N VAL A 397 5.17 -35.43 -3.11
CA VAL A 397 5.11 -35.08 -4.54
C VAL A 397 3.70 -34.71 -4.98
N CYS A 398 2.70 -35.44 -4.50
CA CYS A 398 1.31 -35.24 -4.92
C CYS A 398 0.31 -35.60 -3.83
N SER A 399 -0.89 -35.06 -3.94
CA SER A 399 -2.06 -35.42 -3.15
C SER A 399 -3.24 -35.75 -4.05
N PHE A 400 -4.16 -36.60 -3.57
CA PHE A 400 -5.38 -37.00 -4.27
C PHE A 400 -6.46 -37.41 -3.26
N HIS A 401 -7.70 -36.94 -3.45
CA HIS A 401 -8.86 -37.33 -2.65
C HIS A 401 -9.69 -38.38 -3.42
N ASP A 402 -9.90 -39.55 -2.81
CA ASP A 402 -10.67 -40.59 -3.43
C ASP A 402 -12.16 -40.55 -3.05
N ASN A 403 -12.98 -41.32 -3.76
CA ASN A 403 -14.43 -41.41 -3.54
C ASN A 403 -14.84 -42.11 -2.22
N LYS A 404 -13.87 -42.62 -1.44
CA LYS A 404 -14.06 -43.22 -0.12
C LYS A 404 -13.69 -42.28 1.02
N GLY A 405 -13.40 -41.01 0.70
CA GLY A 405 -13.03 -39.98 1.67
C GLY A 405 -11.61 -40.12 2.22
N ARG A 406 -10.71 -40.79 1.50
CA ARG A 406 -9.30 -40.90 1.87
C ARG A 406 -8.48 -39.83 1.11
N VAL A 407 -7.60 -39.16 1.80
CA VAL A 407 -6.62 -38.27 1.18
C VAL A 407 -5.32 -39.02 0.98
N TRP A 408 -5.02 -39.32 -0.27
CA TRP A 408 -3.82 -40.03 -0.68
C TRP A 408 -2.67 -39.07 -0.88
N TRP A 409 -1.50 -39.56 -0.51
CA TRP A 409 -0.22 -38.84 -0.68
C TRP A 409 0.74 -39.75 -1.44
N GLY A 410 1.39 -39.16 -2.44
CA GLY A 410 2.49 -39.78 -3.15
C GLY A 410 3.80 -39.14 -2.72
N SER A 411 4.80 -39.95 -2.44
CA SER A 411 6.10 -39.48 -1.99
C SER A 411 7.24 -40.00 -2.81
N PHE A 412 8.40 -39.40 -2.66
CA PHE A 412 9.65 -39.90 -3.20
C PHE A 412 10.38 -40.69 -2.10
N GLY A 413 10.54 -41.98 -2.31
CA GLY A 413 11.20 -42.93 -1.38
C GLY A 413 10.31 -43.56 -0.29
N GLY A 414 9.09 -43.06 -0.08
CA GLY A 414 8.12 -43.64 0.90
C GLY A 414 6.88 -44.28 0.28
N GLY A 415 6.79 -44.32 -1.06
CA GLY A 415 5.64 -44.86 -1.77
C GLY A 415 4.37 -44.00 -1.60
N ALA A 416 3.22 -44.69 -1.67
CA ALA A 416 1.91 -44.10 -1.46
C ALA A 416 1.37 -44.41 -0.07
N PHE A 417 0.65 -43.47 0.52
CA PHE A 417 -0.04 -43.61 1.79
C PHE A 417 -1.29 -42.74 1.81
N TYR A 418 -2.22 -42.98 2.72
CA TYR A 418 -3.41 -42.16 2.83
C TYR A 418 -3.70 -41.72 4.27
N TYR A 419 -4.38 -40.61 4.39
CA TYR A 419 -4.91 -40.09 5.64
C TYR A 419 -6.40 -40.35 5.71
N GLN A 420 -6.85 -40.93 6.82
CA GLN A 420 -8.27 -41.15 7.13
C GLN A 420 -8.44 -41.30 8.64
N ASN A 421 -9.51 -40.73 9.20
CA ASN A 421 -9.86 -40.88 10.63
C ASN A 421 -8.71 -40.51 11.60
N GLY A 422 -7.94 -39.46 11.26
CA GLY A 422 -6.88 -38.97 12.14
C GLY A 422 -5.54 -39.72 12.00
N GLN A 423 -5.40 -40.65 11.07
CA GLN A 423 -4.18 -41.47 10.95
C GLN A 423 -3.70 -41.59 9.50
N PHE A 424 -2.37 -41.62 9.35
CA PHE A 424 -1.73 -41.95 8.09
C PHE A 424 -1.50 -43.47 8.01
N THR A 425 -1.87 -44.05 6.87
CA THR A 425 -1.73 -45.49 6.62
C THR A 425 -0.99 -45.73 5.30
N PRO A 426 0.19 -46.38 5.31
CA PRO A 426 0.89 -46.76 4.09
C PRO A 426 0.08 -47.75 3.24
N LEU A 427 0.22 -47.60 1.90
CA LEU A 427 -0.30 -48.62 0.97
C LEU A 427 0.42 -49.95 1.20
N LYS A 428 -0.33 -51.01 1.31
CA LYS A 428 0.20 -52.37 1.45
C LYS A 428 -0.23 -53.23 0.28
N ALA A 429 0.66 -54.12 -0.16
CA ALA A 429 0.29 -55.15 -1.11
C ALA A 429 -0.75 -56.13 -0.50
N ALA A 430 -1.60 -56.68 -1.32
CA ALA A 430 -2.56 -57.67 -0.88
C ALA A 430 -1.82 -58.96 -0.43
N GLU A 431 -2.25 -59.56 0.69
CA GLU A 431 -1.62 -60.78 1.23
C GLU A 431 -1.55 -61.92 0.22
N ASN A 432 -2.55 -61.99 -0.67
CA ASN A 432 -2.68 -63.04 -1.68
C ASN A 432 -1.94 -62.70 -3.00
N ASN A 433 -1.34 -61.54 -3.13
CA ASN A 433 -0.59 -61.13 -4.30
C ASN A 433 0.55 -60.19 -3.88
N PRO A 434 1.68 -60.69 -3.40
CA PRO A 434 2.81 -59.94 -2.96
C PRO A 434 3.52 -59.27 -4.15
N VAL A 435 3.11 -58.08 -4.49
CA VAL A 435 3.78 -57.24 -5.50
C VAL A 435 4.67 -56.22 -4.77
N GLU A 436 5.85 -55.99 -5.26
CA GLU A 436 6.69 -54.92 -4.78
C GLU A 436 6.02 -53.57 -5.13
N LEU A 437 5.72 -52.79 -4.11
CA LEU A 437 5.05 -51.50 -4.30
C LEU A 437 6.07 -50.43 -4.67
N PRO A 438 5.72 -49.55 -5.64
CA PRO A 438 6.62 -48.49 -6.07
C PRO A 438 6.90 -47.51 -4.94
N GLN A 439 8.16 -47.15 -4.76
CA GLN A 439 8.62 -46.19 -3.74
C GLN A 439 8.56 -44.73 -4.22
N TYR A 440 8.44 -44.52 -5.53
CA TYR A 440 8.51 -43.17 -6.14
C TYR A 440 7.20 -42.89 -6.87
N ILE A 441 6.29 -42.16 -6.22
CA ILE A 441 4.98 -41.85 -6.76
C ILE A 441 4.99 -40.42 -7.29
N ARG A 442 4.62 -40.24 -8.56
CA ARG A 442 4.55 -38.94 -9.22
C ARG A 442 3.14 -38.36 -9.22
N ARG A 443 2.12 -39.20 -9.39
CA ARG A 443 0.73 -38.81 -9.43
C ARG A 443 -0.20 -39.96 -9.04
N ILE A 444 -1.32 -39.57 -8.46
CA ILE A 444 -2.40 -40.50 -8.09
C ILE A 444 -3.69 -40.01 -8.74
N THR A 445 -4.50 -40.91 -9.27
CA THR A 445 -5.84 -40.60 -9.80
C THR A 445 -6.77 -41.77 -9.60
N GLN A 446 -8.07 -41.59 -9.79
CA GLN A 446 -9.09 -42.61 -9.68
C GLN A 446 -9.94 -42.63 -10.95
N ASP A 447 -10.24 -43.82 -11.44
CA ASP A 447 -11.16 -44.00 -12.56
C ASP A 447 -12.65 -44.03 -12.10
N ASN A 448 -13.54 -44.05 -13.06
CA ASN A 448 -14.99 -44.08 -12.79
C ASN A 448 -15.47 -45.36 -12.12
N ALA A 449 -14.69 -46.44 -12.17
CA ALA A 449 -14.98 -47.70 -11.49
C ALA A 449 -14.47 -47.73 -10.05
N GLY A 450 -13.77 -46.68 -9.62
CA GLY A 450 -13.20 -46.53 -8.29
C GLY A 450 -11.82 -47.13 -8.12
N ASN A 451 -11.14 -47.53 -9.20
CA ASN A 451 -9.78 -48.06 -9.14
C ASN A 451 -8.80 -46.85 -9.02
N LEU A 452 -7.79 -47.02 -8.17
CA LEU A 452 -6.72 -46.03 -8.01
C LEU A 452 -5.57 -46.37 -8.96
N TRP A 453 -5.08 -45.34 -9.65
CA TRP A 453 -3.96 -45.44 -10.58
C TRP A 453 -2.80 -44.62 -10.05
N PHE A 454 -1.63 -45.24 -10.04
CA PHE A 454 -0.41 -44.60 -9.52
C PHE A 454 0.60 -44.48 -10.67
N ALA A 455 0.95 -43.25 -11.01
CA ALA A 455 2.07 -43.00 -11.93
C ALA A 455 3.37 -42.96 -11.14
N THR A 456 4.36 -43.70 -11.58
CA THR A 456 5.64 -43.88 -10.89
C THR A 456 6.82 -43.39 -11.73
N TYR A 457 7.93 -43.13 -11.06
CA TYR A 457 9.22 -42.88 -11.71
C TYR A 457 9.85 -44.23 -12.02
N SER A 458 9.85 -44.78 -13.08
CA SER A 458 10.53 -46.07 -13.47
C SER A 458 10.36 -47.27 -12.52
N GLN A 459 9.91 -48.31 -13.03
CA GLN A 459 10.48 -49.65 -12.86
C GLN A 459 11.08 -50.07 -14.14
#